data_c3643c907c6d65e0d3c4a09f95cb6c06
#
_entry.id   c3643c907c6d65e0d3c4a09f95cb6c06
#
_cell.length_a   1.000
_cell.length_b   1.000
_cell.length_c   1.000
_cell.angle_alpha   90.00
_cell.angle_beta   90.00
_cell.angle_gamma   90.00
#
_symmetry.space_group_name_H-M   'P 1'
#
loop_
_entity.id
_entity.type
_entity.pdbx_description
1 polymer ?
#
loop_
_entity_poly.entity_id
_entity_poly.type
_entity_poly.pdbx_seq_one_letter_code
_entity_poly.pdbx_strand_id
1 'polypeptide(L)'
;MIKNFSSLDDSQIQECLNSKSLKVGVVGIGRIGLPTALCFADSGFETIGIDINEKLVDMVNSGNYPLKDEPDFDKIFENVYNNKKITAT
;
A
#
# COMPACT_ATOMS: atom_id res chain seq x y z
N MET A 1 -8.19 -0.13 10.30
CA MET A 1 -9.19 0.83 9.78
C MET A 1 -8.48 1.97 9.07
N ILE A 2 -8.98 2.34 7.92
CA ILE A 2 -8.41 3.42 7.12
C ILE A 2 -8.97 4.76 7.61
N LYS A 3 -8.08 5.71 7.88
CA LYS A 3 -8.51 7.06 8.25
C LYS A 3 -8.84 7.85 6.98
N ASN A 4 -9.88 8.65 7.07
CA ASN A 4 -10.30 9.52 5.98
C ASN A 4 -9.67 10.91 6.19
N PHE A 5 -8.80 11.31 5.26
CA PHE A 5 -8.13 12.61 5.34
C PHE A 5 -9.09 13.80 5.39
N SER A 6 -10.26 13.69 4.75
CA SER A 6 -11.22 14.79 4.74
C SER A 6 -11.84 15.08 6.11
N SER A 7 -11.70 14.18 7.07
CA SER A 7 -12.21 14.37 8.43
C SER A 7 -11.17 14.93 9.40
N LEU A 8 -9.95 15.21 8.93
CA LEU A 8 -8.86 15.71 9.74
C LEU A 8 -8.53 17.15 9.36
N ASP A 9 -8.07 17.95 10.33
CA ASP A 9 -7.50 19.26 10.03
C ASP A 9 -6.02 19.11 9.60
N ASP A 10 -5.41 20.21 9.13
CA ASP A 10 -4.05 20.19 8.60
C ASP A 10 -3.03 19.74 9.66
N SER A 11 -3.18 20.13 10.90
CA SER A 11 -2.24 19.76 11.96
C SER A 11 -2.37 18.29 12.32
N GLN A 12 -3.58 17.74 12.32
CA GLN A 12 -3.80 16.31 12.55
C GLN A 12 -3.24 15.47 11.42
N ILE A 13 -3.41 15.90 10.17
CA ILE A 13 -2.84 15.21 9.03
C ILE A 13 -1.31 15.21 9.12
N GLN A 14 -0.71 16.33 9.43
CA GLN A 14 0.74 16.46 9.54
C GLN A 14 1.29 15.56 10.65
N GLU A 15 0.64 15.52 11.79
CA GLU A 15 1.04 14.65 12.90
C GLU A 15 0.95 13.19 12.51
N CYS A 16 -0.13 12.77 11.86
CA CYS A 16 -0.29 11.38 11.40
C CYS A 16 0.77 11.00 10.38
N LEU A 17 1.09 11.88 9.45
CA LEU A 17 2.13 11.64 8.45
C LEU A 17 3.51 11.51 9.10
N ASN A 18 3.82 12.37 10.05
CA ASN A 18 5.11 12.34 10.74
C ASN A 18 5.29 11.10 11.62
N SER A 19 4.22 10.66 12.28
CA SER A 19 4.26 9.50 13.16
C SER A 19 4.05 8.19 12.43
N LYS A 20 3.65 8.24 11.14
CA LYS A 20 3.30 7.06 10.34
C LYS A 20 2.19 6.22 10.95
N SER A 21 1.28 6.87 11.67
CA SER A 21 0.17 6.21 12.35
C SER A 21 -1.04 5.97 11.46
N LEU A 22 -1.06 6.53 10.24
CA LEU A 22 -2.14 6.32 9.29
C LEU A 22 -2.02 4.98 8.60
N LYS A 23 -3.16 4.34 8.39
CA LYS A 23 -3.29 3.22 7.45
C LYS A 23 -3.78 3.77 6.13
N VAL A 24 -3.13 3.39 5.05
CA VAL A 24 -3.44 3.89 3.72
C VAL A 24 -4.14 2.80 2.92
N GLY A 25 -5.29 3.13 2.35
CA GLY A 25 -6.02 2.25 1.45
C GLY A 25 -5.87 2.72 0.02
N VAL A 26 -5.49 1.83 -0.87
CA VAL A 26 -5.37 2.12 -2.30
C VAL A 26 -6.33 1.23 -3.07
N VAL A 27 -7.32 1.85 -3.72
CA VAL A 27 -8.34 1.14 -4.49
C VAL A 27 -7.84 0.95 -5.92
N GLY A 28 -7.84 -0.31 -6.38
CA GLY A 28 -7.33 -0.67 -7.69
C GLY A 28 -5.81 -0.84 -7.67
N ILE A 29 -5.35 -2.07 -7.44
CA ILE A 29 -3.92 -2.36 -7.31
C ILE A 29 -3.30 -2.95 -8.59
N GLY A 30 -3.71 -2.37 -9.74
CA GLY A 30 -3.09 -2.69 -11.02
C GLY A 30 -1.84 -1.85 -11.27
N ARG A 31 -1.57 -1.53 -12.55
CA ARG A 31 -0.34 -0.87 -12.97
C ARG A 31 -0.07 0.49 -12.33
N ILE A 32 -1.11 1.21 -11.93
CA ILE A 32 -0.97 2.52 -11.30
C ILE A 32 -1.12 2.41 -9.79
N GLY A 33 -2.12 1.68 -9.33
CA GLY A 33 -2.44 1.60 -7.91
C GLY A 33 -1.39 0.87 -7.09
N LEU A 34 -0.85 -0.25 -7.59
CA LEU A 34 0.15 -1.01 -6.84
C LEU A 34 1.44 -0.22 -6.63
N PRO A 35 2.04 0.41 -7.66
CA PRO A 35 3.20 1.26 -7.41
C PRO A 35 2.95 2.36 -6.39
N THR A 36 1.78 2.99 -6.41
CA THR A 36 1.40 4.00 -5.43
C THR A 36 1.34 3.39 -4.02
N ALA A 37 0.70 2.24 -3.89
CA ALA A 37 0.62 1.53 -2.60
C ALA A 37 2.01 1.15 -2.08
N LEU A 38 2.89 0.70 -2.96
CA LEU A 38 4.25 0.35 -2.58
C LEU A 38 5.05 1.55 -2.10
N CYS A 39 4.86 2.71 -2.71
CA CYS A 39 5.52 3.94 -2.26
C CYS A 39 5.08 4.32 -0.83
N PHE A 40 3.79 4.24 -0.53
CA PHE A 40 3.30 4.49 0.82
C PHE A 40 3.86 3.47 1.82
N ALA A 41 3.83 2.20 1.46
CA ALA A 41 4.33 1.13 2.33
C ALA A 41 5.83 1.26 2.57
N ASP A 42 6.59 1.60 1.54
CA ASP A 42 8.04 1.80 1.65
C ASP A 42 8.38 2.99 2.53
N SER A 43 7.50 3.98 2.58
CA SER A 43 7.64 5.12 3.49
C SER A 43 7.29 4.79 4.94
N GLY A 44 6.86 3.57 5.22
CA GLY A 44 6.58 3.10 6.57
C GLY A 44 5.10 3.07 6.95
N PHE A 45 4.19 3.43 6.03
CA PHE A 45 2.76 3.37 6.29
C PHE A 45 2.24 1.94 6.11
N GLU A 46 1.37 1.51 7.01
CA GLU A 46 0.64 0.27 6.85
C GLU A 46 -0.36 0.46 5.71
N THR A 47 -0.21 -0.29 4.62
CA THR A 47 -0.95 -0.05 3.38
C THR A 47 -1.79 -1.26 3.01
N ILE A 48 -3.04 -1.00 2.59
CA ILE A 48 -3.99 -2.02 2.17
C ILE A 48 -4.38 -1.75 0.72
N GLY A 49 -4.05 -2.68 -0.17
CA GLY A 49 -4.53 -2.64 -1.54
C GLY A 49 -5.93 -3.26 -1.63
N ILE A 50 -6.82 -2.62 -2.34
CA ILE A 50 -8.21 -3.07 -2.48
C ILE A 50 -8.49 -3.28 -3.96
N ASP A 51 -8.90 -4.49 -4.34
CA ASP A 51 -9.21 -4.80 -5.73
C ASP A 51 -10.29 -5.86 -5.82
N ILE A 52 -11.11 -5.79 -6.86
CA ILE A 52 -12.12 -6.81 -7.16
C ILE A 52 -11.50 -8.05 -7.81
N ASN A 53 -10.28 -7.95 -8.29
CA ASN A 53 -9.57 -9.08 -8.90
C ASN A 53 -8.91 -9.92 -7.80
N GLU A 54 -9.56 -11.02 -7.45
CA GLU A 54 -9.09 -11.91 -6.38
C GLU A 54 -7.71 -12.48 -6.66
N LYS A 55 -7.34 -12.65 -7.91
CA LYS A 55 -6.03 -13.16 -8.30
C LYS A 55 -4.93 -12.17 -7.93
N LEU A 56 -5.14 -10.87 -8.16
CA LEU A 56 -4.20 -9.84 -7.73
C LEU A 56 -4.07 -9.79 -6.22
N VAL A 57 -5.20 -9.85 -5.53
CA VAL A 57 -5.23 -9.87 -4.06
C VAL A 57 -4.41 -11.04 -3.52
N ASP A 58 -4.64 -12.24 -4.06
CA ASP A 58 -3.93 -13.44 -3.63
C ASP A 58 -2.42 -13.33 -3.91
N MET A 59 -2.03 -12.78 -5.04
CA MET A 59 -0.62 -12.60 -5.37
C MET A 59 0.08 -11.67 -4.38
N VAL A 60 -0.53 -10.54 -4.07
CA VAL A 60 0.03 -9.59 -3.11
C VAL A 60 0.17 -10.23 -1.72
N ASN A 61 -0.87 -10.91 -1.26
CA ASN A 61 -0.86 -11.54 0.06
C ASN A 61 0.06 -12.76 0.15
N SER A 62 0.42 -13.33 -0.98
CA SER A 62 1.35 -14.49 -1.05
C SER A 62 2.80 -14.08 -1.28
N GLY A 63 3.07 -12.78 -1.41
CA GLY A 63 4.42 -12.28 -1.68
C GLY A 63 4.85 -12.43 -3.13
N ASN A 64 3.90 -12.56 -4.05
CA ASN A 64 4.17 -12.68 -5.48
C ASN A 64 3.89 -11.35 -6.17
N TYR A 65 4.93 -10.68 -6.63
CA TYR A 65 4.80 -9.39 -7.31
C TYR A 65 4.05 -9.57 -8.63
N PRO A 66 2.86 -8.93 -8.79
CA PRO A 66 2.01 -9.18 -9.96
C PRO A 66 2.40 -8.41 -11.23
N LEU A 67 3.19 -7.35 -11.12
CA LEU A 67 3.56 -6.48 -12.25
C LEU A 67 4.94 -6.86 -12.79
N LYS A 68 5.08 -8.06 -13.31
CA LYS A 68 6.39 -8.59 -13.77
C LYS A 68 6.96 -7.85 -14.97
N ASP A 69 6.14 -7.12 -15.71
CA ASP A 69 6.58 -6.26 -16.80
C ASP A 69 7.06 -4.89 -16.32
N GLU A 70 6.96 -4.60 -15.02
CA GLU A 70 7.49 -3.39 -14.40
C GLU A 70 8.44 -3.75 -13.25
N PRO A 71 9.66 -4.21 -13.56
CA PRO A 71 10.56 -4.79 -12.55
C PRO A 71 11.15 -3.78 -11.56
N ASP A 72 10.98 -2.48 -11.80
CA ASP A 72 11.58 -1.45 -10.94
C ASP A 72 11.02 -1.46 -9.51
N PHE A 73 9.83 -2.04 -9.32
CA PHE A 73 9.16 -2.06 -8.02
C PHE A 73 9.25 -3.41 -7.30
N ASP A 74 9.87 -4.41 -7.90
CA ASP A 74 9.90 -5.76 -7.33
C ASP A 74 10.65 -5.83 -6.01
N LYS A 75 11.75 -5.10 -5.89
CA LYS A 75 12.55 -5.05 -4.66
C LYS A 75 11.81 -4.31 -3.55
N ILE A 76 11.12 -3.22 -3.91
CA ILE A 76 10.30 -2.48 -2.95
C ILE A 76 9.19 -3.38 -2.44
N PHE A 77 8.52 -4.10 -3.33
CA PHE A 77 7.47 -5.04 -2.97
C PHE A 77 7.98 -6.11 -2.00
N GLU A 78 9.10 -6.74 -2.31
CA GLU A 78 9.71 -7.74 -1.44
C GLU A 78 9.98 -7.19 -0.04
N ASN A 79 10.55 -6.00 0.02
CA ASN A 79 10.89 -5.36 1.28
C ASN A 79 9.66 -5.04 2.12
N VAL A 80 8.64 -4.41 1.52
CA VAL A 80 7.41 -4.03 2.26
C VAL A 80 6.57 -5.26 2.63
N TYR A 81 6.59 -6.30 1.79
CA TYR A 81 5.92 -7.55 2.10
C TYR A 81 6.59 -8.22 3.32
N ASN A 82 7.91 -8.31 3.34
CA ASN A 82 8.66 -8.91 4.43
C ASN A 82 8.48 -8.14 5.74
N ASN A 83 8.32 -6.84 5.67
CA ASN A 83 8.07 -5.96 6.82
C ASN A 83 6.59 -5.89 7.21
N LYS A 84 5.72 -6.63 6.51
CA LYS A 84 4.28 -6.67 6.77
C LYS A 84 3.61 -5.30 6.66
N LYS A 85 4.10 -4.47 5.74
CA LYS A 85 3.55 -3.13 5.49
C LYS A 85 2.54 -3.09 4.35
N ILE A 86 2.38 -4.19 3.59
CA ILE A 86 1.44 -4.29 2.48
C ILE A 86 0.57 -5.51 2.64
N THR A 87 -0.73 -5.35 2.49
CA THR A 87 -1.72 -6.43 2.40
C THR A 87 -2.73 -6.06 1.33
N ALA A 88 -3.57 -7.00 0.94
CA ALA A 88 -4.62 -6.76 -0.04
C ALA A 88 -5.93 -7.44 0.37
N THR A 89 -7.02 -6.89 -0.10
CA THR A 89 -8.35 -7.45 0.17
C THR A 89 -9.34 -7.15 -0.96
#